data_c24c957e033e804ae1bbcad394937500
#
_entry.id   c24c957e033e804ae1bbcad394937500
#
_cell.length_a   1.000
_cell.length_b   1.000
_cell.length_c   1.000
_cell.angle_alpha   90.00
_cell.angle_beta   90.00
_cell.angle_gamma   90.00
#
_symmetry.space_group_name_H-M   'P 1'
#
loop_
_entity.id
_entity.type
_entity.pdbx_description
1 polymer ?
#
loop_
_entity_poly.entity_id
_entity_poly.type
_entity_poly.pdbx_seq_one_letter_code
_entity_poly.pdbx_strand_id
1 'polypeptide(L)'
;MEISRFPKIIFSVYSTTTLKMAGGLMQLVAYGAQDVYLTGNPEVTFFQAKYKRHTNFAMENIEQTVNGTASSSGRVSVTVARNGDLVGDMYVQLKAPSTIGVVSANGGAISNEWLAERAIASAELSIGGQRVDKHYQKWWRLYSELYLDSAKKSTWGKMTTTIADGDMFLPLIFFFNRNPGLALPLIALQYHEVRLDFDLSSEFGIYTDNSTFKVWANYIYLDTEERRRFAQKGHEYLIEQVQHTGADTLTQNQTKQVRLSYNHPVKELVWCASESDASNCAMWNFTTDADAIASTSVANLDLAASKTHDEFSTQGAPKLLAGAGGTATAFDEETVGPLDTVKLVLNGQDRFKEQKSKYFNQVQSYQHHSGSPMPGIYSYSFALKPEEHQPTGTCNFSRIDNAQVAIKAKNQTTNLTLNMFAVNYNVLRIQSGMGGLAFSN
;
A
#
# COMPACT_ATOMS: atom_id res chain seq x y z
N MET A 1 32.26 17.93 -29.80
CA MET A 1 32.13 16.78 -30.70
C MET A 1 33.54 16.18 -30.85
N GLU A 2 33.96 15.38 -29.88
CA GLU A 2 35.28 14.73 -29.88
C GLU A 2 35.06 13.26 -29.56
N ILE A 3 35.26 12.46 -30.61
CA ILE A 3 35.24 11.01 -30.54
C ILE A 3 36.59 10.58 -29.97
N SER A 4 36.66 10.17 -28.74
CA SER A 4 37.88 9.63 -28.11
C SER A 4 38.12 8.23 -28.75
N ARG A 5 39.16 8.18 -29.53
CA ARG A 5 39.77 6.97 -30.10
C ARG A 5 40.28 6.08 -28.97
N PHE A 6 39.75 4.86 -28.89
CA PHE A 6 40.41 3.80 -28.11
C PHE A 6 41.70 3.38 -28.77
N PRO A 7 42.82 3.17 -28.04
CA PRO A 7 44.04 2.68 -28.65
C PRO A 7 43.85 1.24 -29.14
N LYS A 8 44.22 1.03 -30.41
CA LYS A 8 44.39 -0.32 -30.96
C LYS A 8 45.55 -0.99 -30.19
N ILE A 9 45.22 -2.01 -29.42
CA ILE A 9 46.23 -2.88 -28.81
C ILE A 9 46.79 -3.78 -29.92
N ILE A 10 47.98 -3.48 -30.34
CA ILE A 10 48.76 -4.31 -31.27
C ILE A 10 49.29 -5.48 -30.42
N PHE A 11 48.73 -6.67 -30.66
CA PHE A 11 49.28 -7.92 -30.13
C PHE A 11 50.63 -8.20 -30.85
N SER A 12 51.73 -7.90 -30.19
CA SER A 12 53.04 -8.39 -30.56
C SER A 12 53.11 -9.89 -30.22
N VAL A 13 53.27 -10.70 -31.24
CA VAL A 13 53.49 -12.14 -31.10
C VAL A 13 54.89 -12.37 -30.54
N TYR A 14 55.00 -12.74 -29.30
CA TYR A 14 56.24 -13.29 -28.74
C TYR A 14 56.10 -14.78 -28.43
N SER A 15 56.93 -15.53 -29.15
CA SER A 15 57.63 -16.78 -28.82
C SER A 15 56.92 -17.81 -27.89
N THR A 16 56.72 -18.93 -28.50
CA THR A 16 56.57 -20.30 -28.02
C THR A 16 57.07 -20.61 -26.61
N THR A 17 56.36 -20.16 -25.60
CA THR A 17 56.24 -20.87 -24.34
C THR A 17 54.84 -21.47 -24.31
N THR A 18 54.76 -22.78 -24.16
CA THR A 18 53.50 -23.49 -23.93
C THR A 18 52.84 -22.94 -22.69
N LEU A 19 52.11 -21.84 -22.83
CA LEU A 19 51.17 -21.34 -21.84
C LEU A 19 50.18 -22.46 -21.61
N LYS A 20 50.29 -23.15 -20.49
CA LYS A 20 49.19 -23.98 -20.00
C LYS A 20 47.98 -23.05 -19.95
N MET A 21 47.14 -23.13 -20.97
CA MET A 21 45.91 -22.34 -20.98
C MET A 21 45.12 -22.72 -19.75
N ALA A 22 44.99 -21.76 -18.81
CA ALA A 22 44.11 -21.92 -17.66
C ALA A 22 42.68 -22.13 -18.18
N GLY A 23 41.92 -23.02 -17.58
CA GLY A 23 40.56 -23.36 -18.05
C GLY A 23 39.65 -22.15 -18.27
N GLY A 24 39.89 -21.03 -17.56
CA GLY A 24 39.17 -19.77 -17.77
C GLY A 24 39.44 -19.08 -19.10
N LEU A 25 40.63 -19.25 -19.70
CA LEU A 25 40.95 -18.73 -21.02
C LEU A 25 40.22 -19.48 -22.13
N MET A 26 39.92 -20.75 -21.93
CA MET A 26 39.09 -21.53 -22.85
C MET A 26 37.67 -20.98 -23.00
N GLN A 27 37.09 -20.48 -21.92
CA GLN A 27 35.76 -19.83 -21.93
C GLN A 27 35.77 -18.56 -22.80
N LEU A 28 36.86 -17.77 -22.81
CA LEU A 28 36.98 -16.57 -23.62
C LEU A 28 37.21 -16.88 -25.09
N VAL A 29 37.84 -18.03 -25.41
CA VAL A 29 38.12 -18.47 -26.79
C VAL A 29 36.92 -19.20 -27.40
N ALA A 30 36.14 -19.90 -26.59
CA ALA A 30 34.92 -20.61 -26.98
C ALA A 30 33.76 -19.64 -27.26
N TYR A 31 33.92 -18.81 -28.30
CA TYR A 31 32.97 -17.79 -28.72
C TYR A 31 32.20 -18.25 -29.95
N GLY A 32 30.87 -18.26 -29.85
CA GLY A 32 29.98 -18.67 -30.93
C GLY A 32 29.15 -17.50 -31.50
N ALA A 33 28.44 -17.74 -32.59
CA ALA A 33 27.59 -16.73 -33.22
C ALA A 33 26.44 -16.25 -32.32
N GLN A 34 26.02 -17.07 -31.35
CA GLN A 34 24.98 -16.72 -30.39
C GLN A 34 25.49 -15.76 -29.30
N ASP A 35 26.77 -15.81 -28.96
CA ASP A 35 27.35 -14.98 -27.92
C ASP A 35 27.42 -13.50 -28.32
N VAL A 36 27.34 -13.20 -29.64
CA VAL A 36 27.28 -11.83 -30.14
C VAL A 36 26.08 -11.06 -29.60
N TYR A 37 24.95 -11.72 -29.38
CA TYR A 37 23.76 -11.11 -28.83
C TYR A 37 23.91 -10.68 -27.37
N LEU A 38 24.83 -11.31 -26.62
CA LEU A 38 25.09 -11.02 -25.20
C LEU A 38 26.30 -10.12 -25.01
N THR A 39 27.35 -10.32 -25.83
CA THR A 39 28.65 -9.66 -25.63
C THR A 39 29.05 -8.73 -26.80
N GLY A 40 28.21 -8.62 -27.83
CA GLY A 40 28.40 -7.67 -28.93
C GLY A 40 28.09 -6.24 -28.49
N ASN A 41 28.98 -5.28 -28.83
CA ASN A 41 28.85 -3.87 -28.46
C ASN A 41 28.62 -3.68 -26.96
N PRO A 42 29.56 -4.09 -26.09
CA PRO A 42 29.36 -4.06 -24.63
C PRO A 42 29.26 -2.62 -24.13
N GLU A 43 28.24 -2.35 -23.30
CA GLU A 43 28.00 -1.06 -22.66
C GLU A 43 28.59 -1.00 -21.25
N VAL A 44 28.74 -2.13 -20.59
CA VAL A 44 29.17 -2.24 -19.19
C VAL A 44 30.28 -3.27 -19.03
N THR A 45 31.13 -3.04 -18.03
CA THR A 45 32.02 -4.06 -17.48
C THR A 45 31.61 -4.34 -16.03
N PHE A 46 31.64 -5.58 -15.59
CA PHE A 46 31.32 -5.98 -14.21
C PHE A 46 32.50 -5.78 -13.26
N PHE A 47 33.70 -5.48 -13.77
CA PHE A 47 34.94 -5.37 -13.00
C PHE A 47 35.34 -3.94 -12.68
N GLN A 48 34.48 -2.97 -13.00
CA GLN A 48 34.67 -1.57 -12.67
C GLN A 48 33.38 -0.98 -12.16
N ALA A 49 33.33 -0.55 -10.90
CA ALA A 49 32.21 0.15 -10.34
C ALA A 49 32.12 1.58 -10.89
N LYS A 50 30.95 1.95 -11.40
CA LYS A 50 30.64 3.33 -11.80
C LYS A 50 29.65 3.93 -10.82
N TYR A 51 30.03 5.03 -10.16
CA TYR A 51 29.19 5.75 -9.22
C TYR A 51 28.56 6.97 -9.90
N LYS A 52 27.25 7.17 -9.69
CA LYS A 52 26.58 8.41 -10.07
C LYS A 52 26.74 9.43 -8.93
N ARG A 53 27.15 10.66 -9.26
CA ARG A 53 27.20 11.76 -8.30
C ARG A 53 25.78 12.27 -8.05
N HIS A 54 25.48 12.61 -6.80
CA HIS A 54 24.19 13.15 -6.39
C HIS A 54 24.35 14.52 -5.74
N THR A 55 23.27 15.28 -5.64
CA THR A 55 23.21 16.54 -4.91
C THR A 55 23.29 16.27 -3.40
N ASN A 56 23.84 17.20 -2.66
CA ASN A 56 23.88 17.10 -1.21
C ASN A 56 22.51 17.43 -0.61
N PHE A 57 22.09 16.70 0.41
CA PHE A 57 20.84 16.91 1.13
C PHE A 57 20.98 16.50 2.59
N ALA A 58 20.06 17.00 3.43
CA ALA A 58 19.92 16.56 4.82
C ALA A 58 18.46 16.26 5.13
N MET A 59 18.22 15.39 6.08
CA MET A 59 16.86 15.01 6.51
C MET A 59 16.74 15.20 8.02
N GLU A 60 15.57 15.68 8.46
CA GLU A 60 15.23 15.85 9.85
C GLU A 60 13.78 15.49 10.11
N ASN A 61 13.52 14.79 11.21
CA ASN A 61 12.16 14.43 11.63
C ASN A 61 11.65 15.44 12.65
N ILE A 62 10.54 16.10 12.35
CA ILE A 62 10.00 17.19 13.19
C ILE A 62 8.53 16.92 13.52
N GLU A 63 8.17 17.05 14.80
CA GLU A 63 6.79 16.97 15.27
C GLU A 63 5.96 18.16 14.75
N GLN A 64 4.78 17.88 14.25
CA GLN A 64 3.84 18.87 13.74
C GLN A 64 2.87 19.33 14.82
N THR A 65 2.47 20.59 14.75
CA THR A 65 1.43 21.12 15.64
C THR A 65 0.07 20.56 15.27
N VAL A 66 -0.57 19.95 16.23
CA VAL A 66 -1.90 19.35 16.10
C VAL A 66 -2.96 20.34 16.59
N ASN A 67 -3.97 20.61 15.79
CA ASN A 67 -5.11 21.45 16.11
C ASN A 67 -6.34 20.59 16.40
N GLY A 68 -6.97 20.79 17.53
CA GLY A 68 -8.11 20.01 18.01
C GLY A 68 -7.73 19.08 19.16
N THR A 69 -8.73 18.44 19.73
CA THR A 69 -8.57 17.46 20.81
C THR A 69 -8.91 16.08 20.27
N ALA A 70 -8.01 15.14 20.49
CA ALA A 70 -8.25 13.75 20.11
C ALA A 70 -9.33 13.15 21.04
N SER A 71 -10.42 12.70 20.44
CA SER A 71 -11.55 12.08 21.15
C SER A 71 -12.30 11.15 20.22
N SER A 72 -13.09 10.24 20.78
CA SER A 72 -13.95 9.35 20.01
C SER A 72 -14.89 10.15 19.10
N SER A 73 -14.95 9.77 17.82
CA SER A 73 -15.68 10.49 16.75
C SER A 73 -15.27 11.96 16.58
N GLY A 74 -14.09 12.33 17.09
CA GLY A 74 -13.53 13.67 16.95
C GLY A 74 -12.83 13.89 15.63
N ARG A 75 -12.51 15.15 15.35
CA ARG A 75 -11.69 15.55 14.21
C ARG A 75 -10.48 16.33 14.66
N VAL A 76 -9.33 15.98 14.13
CA VAL A 76 -8.05 16.61 14.41
C VAL A 76 -7.44 17.07 13.10
N SER A 77 -6.89 18.28 13.07
CA SER A 77 -6.24 18.83 11.90
C SER A 77 -4.79 19.18 12.16
N VAL A 78 -3.96 18.99 11.17
CA VAL A 78 -2.53 19.29 11.19
C VAL A 78 -2.19 20.10 9.97
N THR A 79 -1.65 21.30 10.18
CA THR A 79 -1.06 22.08 9.09
C THR A 79 0.41 21.77 9.03
N VAL A 80 0.89 21.29 7.89
CA VAL A 80 2.31 20.97 7.70
C VAL A 80 3.13 22.26 7.72
N ALA A 81 3.97 22.41 8.74
CA ALA A 81 4.83 23.58 8.89
C ALA A 81 5.89 23.65 7.79
N ARG A 82 6.32 24.84 7.40
CA ARG A 82 7.36 25.05 6.38
C ARG A 82 8.76 25.06 7.01
N ASN A 83 9.12 24.00 7.70
CA ASN A 83 10.41 23.89 8.39
C ASN A 83 11.54 23.48 7.44
N GLY A 84 11.23 22.84 6.30
CA GLY A 84 12.21 22.39 5.32
C GLY A 84 11.77 22.71 3.88
N ASP A 85 12.60 22.33 2.92
CA ASP A 85 12.35 22.58 1.51
C ASP A 85 11.32 21.60 0.92
N LEU A 86 11.45 20.32 1.29
CA LEU A 86 10.52 19.26 0.89
C LEU A 86 10.04 18.52 2.13
N VAL A 87 8.88 17.86 2.01
CA VAL A 87 8.37 16.90 3.00
C VAL A 87 8.17 15.54 2.35
N GLY A 88 8.66 14.51 3.01
CA GLY A 88 8.56 13.11 2.58
C GLY A 88 7.65 12.29 3.49
N ASP A 89 8.22 11.27 4.14
CA ASP A 89 7.47 10.36 5.00
C ASP A 89 6.84 11.08 6.18
N MET A 90 5.63 10.68 6.50
CA MET A 90 4.91 11.15 7.68
C MET A 90 4.27 9.97 8.40
N TYR A 91 4.17 10.07 9.72
CA TYR A 91 3.49 9.06 10.53
C TYR A 91 2.78 9.67 11.73
N VAL A 92 1.75 8.99 12.17
CA VAL A 92 0.98 9.33 13.38
C VAL A 92 1.49 8.46 14.51
N GLN A 93 1.81 9.09 15.64
CA GLN A 93 2.15 8.41 16.90
C GLN A 93 0.96 8.47 17.83
N LEU A 94 0.56 7.32 18.31
CA LEU A 94 -0.53 7.12 19.28
C LEU A 94 0.03 6.34 20.46
N LYS A 95 -0.64 6.43 21.59
CA LYS A 95 -0.33 5.64 22.78
C LYS A 95 -1.50 4.73 23.11
N ALA A 96 -1.24 3.47 23.40
CA ALA A 96 -2.26 2.55 23.86
C ALA A 96 -2.72 2.90 25.28
N PRO A 97 -3.96 2.59 25.66
CA PRO A 97 -4.44 2.82 27.01
C PRO A 97 -3.74 1.91 28.01
N SER A 98 -3.74 2.31 29.28
CA SER A 98 -3.12 1.54 30.37
C SER A 98 -3.76 0.18 30.62
N THR A 99 -4.96 -0.03 30.11
CA THR A 99 -5.69 -1.30 30.22
C THR A 99 -6.13 -1.74 28.84
N ILE A 100 -5.38 -2.63 28.20
CA ILE A 100 -5.77 -3.31 26.97
C ILE A 100 -6.42 -4.64 27.36
N GLY A 101 -7.54 -4.97 26.73
CA GLY A 101 -8.23 -6.24 26.98
C GLY A 101 -9.63 -6.02 27.56
N VAL A 102 -10.19 -4.86 27.30
CA VAL A 102 -11.55 -4.55 27.74
C VAL A 102 -12.55 -5.21 26.81
N VAL A 103 -13.51 -5.83 27.43
CA VAL A 103 -14.73 -6.29 26.79
C VAL A 103 -15.44 -5.06 26.21
N SER A 104 -15.74 -5.08 24.92
CA SER A 104 -16.60 -4.09 24.29
C SER A 104 -17.92 -3.98 25.08
N ALA A 105 -18.58 -2.84 25.00
CA ALA A 105 -19.88 -2.62 25.64
C ALA A 105 -20.93 -3.69 25.30
N ASN A 106 -20.72 -4.42 24.20
CA ASN A 106 -21.54 -5.55 23.73
C ASN A 106 -20.99 -6.93 24.13
N GLY A 107 -19.99 -6.99 25.01
CA GLY A 107 -19.48 -8.26 25.53
C GLY A 107 -18.50 -9.01 24.65
N GLY A 108 -18.09 -8.46 23.50
CA GLY A 108 -17.07 -9.01 22.61
C GLY A 108 -15.67 -8.63 23.08
N ALA A 109 -14.69 -9.53 22.94
CA ALA A 109 -13.30 -9.20 23.19
C ALA A 109 -12.77 -8.25 22.09
N ILE A 110 -11.99 -7.24 22.48
CA ILE A 110 -11.32 -6.34 21.52
C ILE A 110 -9.99 -6.98 21.14
N SER A 111 -9.72 -7.08 19.85
CA SER A 111 -8.42 -7.50 19.36
C SER A 111 -7.39 -6.39 19.58
N ASN A 112 -6.23 -6.77 20.07
CA ASN A 112 -5.09 -5.86 20.24
C ASN A 112 -4.29 -5.68 18.91
N GLU A 113 -4.71 -6.34 17.85
CA GLU A 113 -4.03 -6.27 16.57
C GLU A 113 -4.38 -5.00 15.83
N TRP A 114 -3.35 -4.37 15.28
CA TRP A 114 -3.46 -3.16 14.43
C TRP A 114 -4.29 -2.03 15.05
N LEU A 115 -4.08 -1.78 16.34
CA LEU A 115 -4.81 -0.75 17.08
C LEU A 115 -4.72 0.63 16.44
N ALA A 116 -3.54 0.98 15.90
CA ALA A 116 -3.34 2.26 15.24
C ALA A 116 -4.20 2.42 13.97
N GLU A 117 -4.41 1.34 13.20
CA GLU A 117 -5.30 1.35 12.04
C GLU A 117 -6.77 1.49 12.46
N ARG A 118 -7.14 0.90 13.61
CA ARG A 118 -8.51 0.96 14.15
C ARG A 118 -8.87 2.33 14.71
N ALA A 119 -7.87 3.06 15.20
CA ALA A 119 -8.06 4.35 15.87
C ALA A 119 -8.49 5.47 14.92
N ILE A 120 -8.07 5.42 13.65
CA ILE A 120 -8.30 6.50 12.67
C ILE A 120 -9.34 6.04 11.64
N ALA A 121 -10.47 6.73 11.57
CA ALA A 121 -11.53 6.43 10.60
C ALA A 121 -11.18 6.89 9.19
N SER A 122 -10.58 8.07 9.05
CA SER A 122 -10.09 8.56 7.76
C SER A 122 -9.00 9.61 7.92
N ALA A 123 -8.13 9.72 6.93
CA ALA A 123 -7.16 10.80 6.79
C ALA A 123 -7.33 11.46 5.42
N GLU A 124 -7.47 12.78 5.41
CA GLU A 124 -7.67 13.58 4.23
C GLU A 124 -6.51 14.55 4.04
N LEU A 125 -5.95 14.58 2.84
CA LEU A 125 -4.92 15.52 2.41
C LEU A 125 -5.56 16.63 1.60
N SER A 126 -5.34 17.88 2.00
CA SER A 126 -5.76 19.07 1.26
C SER A 126 -4.58 20.02 1.01
N ILE A 127 -4.57 20.62 -0.17
CA ILE A 127 -3.58 21.62 -0.57
C ILE A 127 -4.33 22.87 -1.00
N GLY A 128 -4.10 24.00 -0.33
CA GLY A 128 -4.80 25.24 -0.62
C GLY A 128 -6.33 25.15 -0.50
N GLY A 129 -6.83 24.29 0.38
CA GLY A 129 -8.26 24.04 0.58
C GLY A 129 -8.89 23.06 -0.42
N GLN A 130 -8.16 22.62 -1.44
CA GLN A 130 -8.61 21.57 -2.35
C GLN A 130 -8.21 20.20 -1.81
N ARG A 131 -9.19 19.28 -1.67
CA ARG A 131 -8.91 17.90 -1.31
C ARG A 131 -8.15 17.21 -2.43
N VAL A 132 -7.00 16.67 -2.10
CA VAL A 132 -6.15 15.92 -3.03
C VAL A 132 -6.40 14.44 -2.94
N ASP A 133 -6.41 13.87 -1.73
CA ASP A 133 -6.62 12.45 -1.52
C ASP A 133 -7.28 12.19 -0.16
N LYS A 134 -7.93 11.05 -0.02
CA LYS A 134 -8.53 10.61 1.24
C LYS A 134 -8.33 9.11 1.42
N HIS A 135 -7.74 8.75 2.55
CA HIS A 135 -7.57 7.36 2.96
C HIS A 135 -8.58 7.01 4.05
N TYR A 136 -9.05 5.78 4.01
CA TYR A 136 -10.06 5.25 4.91
C TYR A 136 -9.46 4.16 5.79
N GLN A 137 -10.08 3.88 6.92
CA GLN A 137 -9.64 2.89 7.90
C GLN A 137 -9.31 1.54 7.24
N LYS A 138 -10.19 1.00 6.41
CA LYS A 138 -9.97 -0.29 5.74
C LYS A 138 -8.87 -0.22 4.67
N TRP A 139 -8.58 0.96 4.13
CA TRP A 139 -7.55 1.11 3.11
C TRP A 139 -6.14 0.80 3.65
N TRP A 140 -5.80 1.21 4.88
CA TRP A 140 -4.50 0.87 5.45
C TRP A 140 -4.28 -0.63 5.55
N ARG A 141 -5.33 -1.38 5.98
CA ARG A 141 -5.23 -2.85 6.04
C ARG A 141 -5.09 -3.46 4.65
N LEU A 142 -5.90 -3.05 3.69
CA LEU A 142 -5.81 -3.54 2.31
C LEU A 142 -4.45 -3.24 1.70
N TYR A 143 -3.93 -2.04 1.92
CA TYR A 143 -2.61 -1.64 1.46
C TYR A 143 -1.50 -2.50 2.07
N SER A 144 -1.50 -2.69 3.38
CA SER A 144 -0.48 -3.49 4.06
C SER A 144 -0.50 -4.96 3.63
N GLU A 145 -1.67 -5.49 3.26
CA GLU A 145 -1.82 -6.86 2.80
C GLU A 145 -1.33 -7.09 1.37
N LEU A 146 -1.62 -6.17 0.46
CA LEU A 146 -1.34 -6.32 -0.96
C LEU A 146 0.03 -5.78 -1.37
N TYR A 147 0.40 -4.59 -0.87
CA TYR A 147 1.57 -3.85 -1.36
C TYR A 147 2.86 -4.08 -0.56
N LEU A 148 2.77 -4.66 0.63
CA LEU A 148 3.94 -4.90 1.45
C LEU A 148 4.39 -6.36 1.32
N ASP A 149 5.68 -6.55 1.11
CA ASP A 149 6.30 -7.87 1.23
C ASP A 149 6.23 -8.40 2.67
N SER A 150 6.47 -9.68 2.89
CA SER A 150 6.33 -10.33 4.19
C SER A 150 7.18 -9.67 5.28
N ALA A 151 8.39 -9.21 4.95
CA ALA A 151 9.28 -8.56 5.91
C ALA A 151 8.75 -7.18 6.35
N LYS A 152 8.30 -6.36 5.40
CA LYS A 152 7.69 -5.07 5.70
C LYS A 152 6.35 -5.22 6.40
N LYS A 153 5.55 -6.23 6.03
CA LYS A 153 4.28 -6.55 6.67
C LYS A 153 4.47 -6.92 8.14
N SER A 154 5.48 -7.74 8.46
CA SER A 154 5.85 -8.07 9.85
C SER A 154 6.22 -6.81 10.65
N THR A 155 7.04 -5.94 10.07
CA THR A 155 7.42 -4.68 10.72
C THR A 155 6.22 -3.75 10.90
N TRP A 156 5.34 -3.67 9.89
CA TRP A 156 4.09 -2.93 9.96
C TRP A 156 3.19 -3.43 11.11
N GLY A 157 3.02 -4.75 11.22
CA GLY A 157 2.27 -5.35 12.33
C GLY A 157 2.83 -4.97 13.70
N LYS A 158 4.16 -5.04 13.88
CA LYS A 158 4.83 -4.65 15.13
C LYS A 158 4.71 -3.17 15.45
N MET A 159 4.65 -2.32 14.44
CA MET A 159 4.59 -0.88 14.58
C MET A 159 3.16 -0.40 14.91
N THR A 160 2.14 -1.04 14.35
CA THR A 160 0.73 -0.67 14.52
C THR A 160 0.04 -1.38 15.67
N THR A 161 0.69 -2.37 16.27
CA THR A 161 0.22 -3.14 17.42
C THR A 161 1.12 -2.89 18.63
N THR A 162 0.55 -2.82 19.82
CA THR A 162 1.33 -2.65 21.05
C THR A 162 0.62 -3.26 22.26
N ILE A 163 1.33 -3.29 23.38
CA ILE A 163 0.80 -3.64 24.71
C ILE A 163 0.32 -2.37 25.44
N ALA A 164 -0.28 -2.57 26.61
CA ALA A 164 -0.73 -1.48 27.49
C ALA A 164 0.37 -0.42 27.70
N ASP A 165 -0.01 0.85 27.66
CA ASP A 165 0.88 2.01 27.77
C ASP A 165 1.99 2.10 26.70
N GLY A 166 1.97 1.25 25.69
CA GLY A 166 2.96 1.27 24.61
C GLY A 166 2.65 2.28 23.50
N ASP A 167 3.69 2.72 22.80
CA ASP A 167 3.55 3.58 21.64
C ASP A 167 3.21 2.77 20.38
N MET A 168 2.39 3.36 19.52
CA MET A 168 2.00 2.84 18.22
C MET A 168 2.28 3.88 17.16
N PHE A 169 2.64 3.41 15.98
CA PHE A 169 2.93 4.27 14.85
C PHE A 169 2.12 3.84 13.64
N LEU A 170 1.40 4.78 13.02
CA LEU A 170 0.70 4.56 11.77
C LEU A 170 1.35 5.41 10.67
N PRO A 171 2.07 4.80 9.74
CA PRO A 171 2.60 5.51 8.58
C PRO A 171 1.47 6.01 7.69
N LEU A 172 1.60 7.23 7.20
CA LEU A 172 0.73 7.74 6.16
C LEU A 172 1.22 7.25 4.80
N ILE A 173 0.28 6.96 3.92
CA ILE A 173 0.55 6.32 2.62
C ILE A 173 0.10 7.17 1.43
N PHE A 174 0.07 8.50 1.59
CA PHE A 174 -0.16 9.42 0.48
C PHE A 174 0.97 9.32 -0.56
N PHE A 175 0.75 9.84 -1.75
CA PHE A 175 1.69 9.73 -2.87
C PHE A 175 3.12 10.18 -2.53
N PHE A 176 3.28 11.24 -1.74
CA PHE A 176 4.60 11.79 -1.36
C PHE A 176 5.28 11.01 -0.22
N ASN A 177 4.52 10.18 0.52
CA ASN A 177 5.08 9.36 1.61
C ASN A 177 5.71 8.05 1.09
N ARG A 178 5.36 7.61 -0.12
CA ARG A 178 5.77 6.31 -0.64
C ARG A 178 7.03 6.34 -1.50
N ASN A 179 7.35 7.48 -2.09
CA ASN A 179 8.45 7.64 -3.02
C ASN A 179 9.17 8.98 -2.76
N PRO A 180 10.47 8.97 -2.43
CA PRO A 180 11.24 10.20 -2.23
C PRO A 180 11.22 11.14 -3.43
N GLY A 181 11.12 10.61 -4.65
CA GLY A 181 11.00 11.40 -5.89
C GLY A 181 9.69 12.18 -6.02
N LEU A 182 8.70 11.86 -5.18
CA LEU A 182 7.41 12.57 -5.10
C LEU A 182 7.30 13.43 -3.84
N ALA A 183 8.40 13.65 -3.11
CA ALA A 183 8.41 14.52 -1.95
C ALA A 183 7.76 15.87 -2.27
N LEU A 184 6.86 16.32 -1.40
CA LEU A 184 6.05 17.51 -1.63
C LEU A 184 6.90 18.77 -1.45
N PRO A 185 7.07 19.63 -2.49
CA PRO A 185 7.96 20.78 -2.43
C PRO A 185 7.28 21.96 -1.72
N LEU A 186 7.47 22.08 -0.41
CA LEU A 186 6.91 23.16 0.39
C LEU A 186 7.48 24.52 -0.04
N ILE A 187 8.71 24.53 -0.53
CA ILE A 187 9.35 25.77 -1.04
C ILE A 187 8.65 26.31 -2.28
N ALA A 188 8.03 25.44 -3.09
CA ALA A 188 7.26 25.85 -4.27
C ALA A 188 5.81 26.21 -3.92
N LEU A 189 5.28 25.77 -2.78
CA LEU A 189 3.92 26.03 -2.32
C LEU A 189 3.85 27.28 -1.41
N GLN A 190 4.16 28.46 -1.96
CA GLN A 190 4.28 29.67 -1.15
C GLN A 190 2.94 30.20 -0.63
N TYR A 191 1.87 30.06 -1.40
CA TYR A 191 0.55 30.62 -1.10
C TYR A 191 -0.47 29.58 -0.66
N HIS A 192 -0.19 28.31 -0.85
CA HIS A 192 -1.07 27.21 -0.45
C HIS A 192 -0.50 26.43 0.74
N GLU A 193 -1.34 26.24 1.74
CA GLU A 193 -1.01 25.40 2.89
C GLU A 193 -1.33 23.95 2.59
N VAL A 194 -0.50 23.07 3.12
CA VAL A 194 -0.74 21.63 3.13
C VAL A 194 -1.35 21.28 4.47
N ARG A 195 -2.54 20.68 4.43
CA ARG A 195 -3.30 20.32 5.62
C ARG A 195 -3.69 18.86 5.58
N LEU A 196 -3.56 18.22 6.71
CA LEU A 196 -4.04 16.88 6.98
C LEU A 196 -5.20 16.96 7.98
N ASP A 197 -6.32 16.37 7.62
CA ASP A 197 -7.48 16.25 8.50
C ASP A 197 -7.71 14.77 8.83
N PHE A 198 -7.77 14.47 10.12
CA PHE A 198 -8.00 13.12 10.63
C PHE A 198 -9.37 13.05 11.27
N ASP A 199 -10.23 12.18 10.77
CA ASP A 199 -11.45 11.79 11.45
C ASP A 199 -11.14 10.57 12.32
N LEU A 200 -11.41 10.67 13.61
CA LEU A 200 -11.11 9.61 14.56
C LEU A 200 -12.27 8.63 14.66
N SER A 201 -11.96 7.38 14.93
CA SER A 201 -12.94 6.32 15.11
C SER A 201 -13.90 6.61 16.25
N SER A 202 -15.12 6.06 16.20
CA SER A 202 -16.06 6.08 17.33
C SER A 202 -15.49 5.42 18.58
N GLU A 203 -14.63 4.45 18.39
CA GLU A 203 -13.99 3.65 19.44
C GLU A 203 -12.57 4.14 19.76
N PHE A 204 -12.20 5.37 19.34
CA PHE A 204 -10.84 5.91 19.50
C PHE A 204 -10.33 5.81 20.95
N GLY A 205 -11.15 6.20 21.93
CA GLY A 205 -10.78 6.15 23.35
C GLY A 205 -10.67 4.74 23.94
N ILE A 206 -11.10 3.71 23.20
CA ILE A 206 -10.88 2.30 23.58
C ILE A 206 -9.53 1.82 23.09
N TYR A 207 -9.12 2.26 21.88
CA TYR A 207 -7.90 1.83 21.23
C TYR A 207 -6.67 2.64 21.64
N THR A 208 -6.88 3.87 22.15
CA THR A 208 -5.80 4.80 22.46
C THR A 208 -6.01 5.48 23.80
N ASP A 209 -4.90 5.95 24.38
CA ASP A 209 -4.94 7.01 25.39
C ASP A 209 -5.26 8.33 24.67
N ASN A 210 -6.41 8.93 24.97
CA ASN A 210 -6.89 10.18 24.37
C ASN A 210 -5.91 11.36 24.49
N SER A 211 -4.89 11.25 25.34
CA SER A 211 -3.92 12.33 25.60
C SER A 211 -2.82 12.42 24.56
N THR A 212 -2.57 11.37 23.77
CA THR A 212 -1.41 11.30 22.89
C THR A 212 -1.84 11.13 21.43
N PHE A 213 -1.84 12.22 20.69
CA PHE A 213 -1.97 12.22 19.24
C PHE A 213 -0.90 13.15 18.67
N LYS A 214 0.14 12.57 18.08
CA LYS A 214 1.26 13.33 17.52
C LYS A 214 1.44 12.95 16.06
N VAL A 215 1.83 13.92 15.25
CA VAL A 215 2.16 13.71 13.84
C VAL A 215 3.59 14.14 13.60
N TRP A 216 4.38 13.28 13.01
CA TRP A 216 5.77 13.50 12.68
C TRP A 216 5.93 13.58 11.17
N ALA A 217 6.81 14.46 10.71
CA ALA A 217 7.13 14.63 9.30
C ALA A 217 8.65 14.64 9.09
N ASN A 218 9.11 13.93 8.08
CA ASN A 218 10.49 13.95 7.61
C ASN A 218 10.67 15.10 6.62
N TYR A 219 11.40 16.12 7.03
CA TYR A 219 11.78 17.24 6.17
C TYR A 219 13.09 16.97 5.47
N ILE A 220 13.19 17.44 4.25
CA ILE A 220 14.39 17.35 3.41
C ILE A 220 14.86 18.77 3.13
N TYR A 221 16.13 19.01 3.42
CA TYR A 221 16.84 20.25 3.15
C TYR A 221 17.74 20.05 1.93
N LEU A 222 17.62 20.93 0.96
CA LEU A 222 18.31 20.84 -0.31
C LEU A 222 19.49 21.81 -0.35
N ASP A 223 20.47 21.48 -1.19
CA ASP A 223 21.55 22.40 -1.51
C ASP A 223 21.05 23.65 -2.26
N THR A 224 21.77 24.76 -2.16
CA THR A 224 21.37 26.08 -2.65
C THR A 224 20.95 26.08 -4.13
N GLU A 225 21.66 25.38 -4.99
CA GLU A 225 21.36 25.32 -6.41
C GLU A 225 20.09 24.53 -6.70
N GLU A 226 19.91 23.40 -6.04
CA GLU A 226 18.74 22.56 -6.16
C GLU A 226 17.50 23.26 -5.58
N ARG A 227 17.65 23.89 -4.40
CA ARG A 227 16.63 24.70 -3.74
C ARG A 227 16.11 25.80 -4.64
N ARG A 228 16.98 26.55 -5.32
CA ARG A 228 16.61 27.59 -6.29
C ARG A 228 15.83 27.00 -7.45
N ARG A 229 16.24 25.84 -7.94
CA ARG A 229 15.56 25.15 -9.03
C ARG A 229 14.13 24.74 -8.64
N PHE A 230 13.94 24.18 -7.44
CA PHE A 230 12.62 23.81 -6.94
C PHE A 230 11.72 25.03 -6.71
N ALA A 231 12.27 26.15 -6.24
CA ALA A 231 11.50 27.35 -6.00
C ALA A 231 11.02 28.06 -7.29
N GLN A 232 11.81 28.00 -8.37
CA GLN A 232 11.56 28.77 -9.58
C GLN A 232 10.83 28.01 -10.68
N LYS A 233 11.00 26.70 -10.75
CA LYS A 233 10.33 25.87 -11.77
C LYS A 233 8.93 25.49 -11.35
N GLY A 234 8.03 25.45 -12.33
CA GLY A 234 6.75 24.76 -12.17
C GLY A 234 6.97 23.23 -12.09
N HIS A 235 6.18 22.57 -11.26
CA HIS A 235 6.24 21.13 -11.05
C HIS A 235 4.93 20.47 -11.47
N GLU A 236 5.04 19.34 -12.13
CA GLU A 236 3.94 18.43 -12.42
C GLU A 236 4.29 17.06 -11.88
N TYR A 237 3.50 16.58 -10.94
CA TYR A 237 3.66 15.28 -10.33
C TYR A 237 2.53 14.37 -10.79
N LEU A 238 2.88 13.20 -11.30
CA LEU A 238 1.92 12.12 -11.46
C LEU A 238 1.68 11.51 -10.08
N ILE A 239 0.47 11.66 -9.59
CA ILE A 239 0.08 11.21 -8.26
C ILE A 239 -0.90 10.05 -8.34
N GLU A 240 -0.91 9.23 -7.31
CA GLU A 240 -1.91 8.19 -7.10
C GLU A 240 -2.90 8.67 -6.05
N GLN A 241 -4.17 8.38 -6.28
CA GLN A 241 -5.28 8.72 -5.38
C GLN A 241 -6.13 7.47 -5.14
N VAL A 242 -6.80 7.45 -4.01
CA VAL A 242 -7.73 6.39 -3.63
C VAL A 242 -9.16 6.92 -3.68
N GLN A 243 -10.01 6.25 -4.46
CA GLN A 243 -11.44 6.55 -4.50
C GLN A 243 -12.24 5.44 -3.80
N HIS A 244 -13.24 5.85 -3.06
CA HIS A 244 -14.20 4.98 -2.40
C HIS A 244 -15.59 5.58 -2.52
N THR A 245 -16.53 4.80 -3.02
CA THR A 245 -17.91 5.28 -3.31
C THR A 245 -18.89 5.04 -2.16
N GLY A 246 -18.41 4.46 -1.08
CA GLY A 246 -19.25 4.06 0.07
C GLY A 246 -19.32 2.54 0.22
N ALA A 247 -19.97 2.14 1.30
CA ALA A 247 -20.16 0.73 1.64
C ALA A 247 -21.48 0.21 1.10
N ASP A 248 -21.48 -1.01 0.59
CA ASP A 248 -22.63 -1.71 0.08
C ASP A 248 -22.94 -2.95 0.92
N THR A 249 -24.20 -3.19 1.24
CA THR A 249 -24.61 -4.39 1.97
C THR A 249 -24.79 -5.56 1.01
N LEU A 250 -24.15 -6.69 1.31
CA LEU A 250 -24.30 -7.95 0.60
C LEU A 250 -25.18 -8.90 1.42
N THR A 251 -26.23 -9.38 0.80
CA THR A 251 -27.09 -10.42 1.37
C THR A 251 -26.55 -11.80 1.02
N GLN A 252 -26.63 -12.73 1.97
CA GLN A 252 -26.18 -14.11 1.77
C GLN A 252 -26.79 -14.77 0.52
N ASN A 253 -25.97 -15.54 -0.17
CA ASN A 253 -26.35 -16.35 -1.35
C ASN A 253 -27.06 -15.57 -2.47
N GLN A 254 -26.91 -14.27 -2.53
CA GLN A 254 -27.48 -13.42 -3.56
C GLN A 254 -26.39 -12.72 -4.37
N THR A 255 -26.69 -12.48 -5.65
CA THR A 255 -25.86 -11.65 -6.51
C THR A 255 -26.32 -10.21 -6.41
N LYS A 256 -25.41 -9.32 -6.03
CA LYS A 256 -25.65 -7.87 -6.04
C LYS A 256 -24.86 -7.22 -7.16
N GLN A 257 -25.52 -6.33 -7.90
CA GLN A 257 -24.85 -5.44 -8.85
C GLN A 257 -24.50 -4.14 -8.14
N VAL A 258 -23.21 -3.85 -8.07
CA VAL A 258 -22.65 -2.63 -7.46
C VAL A 258 -22.20 -1.71 -8.57
N ARG A 259 -22.73 -0.50 -8.61
CA ARG A 259 -22.30 0.52 -9.58
C ARG A 259 -20.98 1.12 -9.13
N LEU A 260 -20.02 1.22 -10.04
CA LEU A 260 -18.72 1.83 -9.84
C LEU A 260 -18.77 3.27 -10.38
N SER A 261 -18.86 4.24 -9.47
CA SER A 261 -18.86 5.67 -9.82
C SER A 261 -17.47 6.25 -9.57
N TYR A 262 -16.48 5.76 -10.30
CA TYR A 262 -15.09 6.24 -10.23
C TYR A 262 -14.78 7.17 -11.39
N ASN A 263 -13.79 8.02 -11.19
CA ASN A 263 -13.25 8.93 -12.19
C ASN A 263 -11.78 8.61 -12.45
N HIS A 264 -11.22 9.24 -13.47
CA HIS A 264 -9.80 9.18 -13.85
C HIS A 264 -9.32 7.80 -14.31
N PRO A 265 -8.08 7.70 -14.81
CA PRO A 265 -7.46 6.42 -15.17
C PRO A 265 -7.18 5.57 -13.92
N VAL A 266 -7.95 4.52 -13.73
CA VAL A 266 -7.80 3.56 -12.63
C VAL A 266 -6.79 2.49 -13.01
N LYS A 267 -5.81 2.24 -12.14
CA LYS A 267 -4.81 1.17 -12.35
C LYS A 267 -5.29 -0.17 -11.79
N GLU A 268 -6.07 -0.14 -10.70
CA GLU A 268 -6.59 -1.35 -10.07
C GLU A 268 -7.83 -1.06 -9.22
N LEU A 269 -8.60 -2.12 -9.00
CA LEU A 269 -9.70 -2.18 -8.05
C LEU A 269 -9.32 -3.12 -6.92
N VAL A 270 -9.59 -2.70 -5.69
CA VAL A 270 -9.36 -3.49 -4.48
C VAL A 270 -10.63 -3.50 -3.67
N TRP A 271 -11.05 -4.65 -3.18
CA TRP A 271 -12.26 -4.74 -2.37
C TRP A 271 -12.17 -5.79 -1.27
N CYS A 272 -12.97 -5.60 -0.26
CA CYS A 272 -13.16 -6.54 0.84
C CYS A 272 -14.64 -6.56 1.27
N ALA A 273 -15.04 -7.66 1.82
CA ALA A 273 -16.36 -7.81 2.42
C ALA A 273 -16.18 -8.29 3.86
N SER A 274 -16.72 -7.57 4.82
CA SER A 274 -16.58 -7.86 6.25
C SER A 274 -17.86 -7.56 6.98
N GLU A 275 -18.00 -8.06 8.20
CA GLU A 275 -19.04 -7.59 9.11
C GLU A 275 -18.87 -6.10 9.41
N SER A 276 -19.96 -5.43 9.73
CA SER A 276 -19.99 -3.96 9.88
C SER A 276 -19.59 -3.47 11.26
N ASP A 277 -19.45 -4.36 12.24
CA ASP A 277 -19.16 -3.96 13.63
C ASP A 277 -17.67 -3.62 13.81
N ALA A 278 -17.39 -2.33 13.99
CA ALA A 278 -16.03 -1.81 14.16
C ALA A 278 -15.41 -2.19 15.52
N SER A 279 -16.22 -2.47 16.54
CA SER A 279 -15.78 -2.85 17.89
C SER A 279 -15.42 -4.34 18.00
N ASN A 280 -15.77 -5.14 17.00
CA ASN A 280 -15.58 -6.58 17.01
C ASN A 280 -14.14 -6.97 16.63
N CYS A 281 -13.60 -8.02 17.24
CA CYS A 281 -12.35 -8.67 16.82
C CYS A 281 -12.40 -9.06 15.34
N ALA A 282 -13.57 -9.41 14.83
CA ALA A 282 -13.82 -9.77 13.45
C ALA A 282 -13.75 -8.60 12.44
N MET A 283 -13.56 -7.36 12.88
CA MET A 283 -13.49 -6.20 11.97
C MET A 283 -12.47 -6.38 10.84
N TRP A 284 -11.33 -6.97 11.18
CA TRP A 284 -10.27 -7.27 10.21
C TRP A 284 -10.28 -8.73 9.73
N ASN A 285 -11.25 -9.50 10.17
CA ASN A 285 -11.48 -10.83 9.64
C ASN A 285 -12.47 -10.73 8.48
N PHE A 286 -11.95 -10.76 7.27
CA PHE A 286 -12.74 -10.68 6.05
C PHE A 286 -13.28 -12.05 5.60
N THR A 287 -13.42 -12.98 6.51
CA THR A 287 -13.97 -14.32 6.26
C THR A 287 -15.12 -14.60 7.20
N THR A 288 -16.05 -15.44 6.77
CA THR A 288 -17.17 -15.96 7.59
C THR A 288 -16.90 -17.36 8.12
N ASP A 289 -15.67 -17.87 7.92
CA ASP A 289 -15.28 -19.17 8.44
C ASP A 289 -15.23 -19.10 9.97
N ALA A 290 -16.06 -19.91 10.63
CA ALA A 290 -16.14 -19.97 12.07
C ALA A 290 -14.83 -20.40 12.73
N ASP A 291 -14.06 -21.26 12.09
CA ASP A 291 -12.76 -21.72 12.60
C ASP A 291 -11.70 -20.61 12.48
N ALA A 292 -11.72 -19.81 11.42
CA ALA A 292 -10.86 -18.64 11.28
C ALA A 292 -11.25 -17.55 12.29
N ILE A 293 -12.52 -17.34 12.55
CA ILE A 293 -13.02 -16.43 13.58
C ILE A 293 -12.61 -16.91 14.99
N ALA A 294 -12.73 -18.20 15.25
CA ALA A 294 -12.37 -18.79 16.56
C ALA A 294 -10.86 -18.71 16.81
N SER A 295 -10.02 -18.80 15.78
CA SER A 295 -8.56 -18.68 15.90
C SER A 295 -8.10 -17.25 16.20
N THR A 296 -8.91 -16.25 15.86
CA THR A 296 -8.71 -14.83 16.25
C THR A 296 -9.34 -14.51 17.61
N SER A 297 -9.99 -15.46 18.28
CA SER A 297 -10.52 -15.23 19.62
C SER A 297 -9.39 -15.05 20.62
N VAL A 298 -9.56 -14.08 21.51
CA VAL A 298 -8.56 -13.62 22.51
C VAL A 298 -8.06 -14.75 23.44
N ALA A 299 -8.81 -15.83 23.57
CA ALA A 299 -8.41 -16.98 24.38
C ALA A 299 -7.18 -17.74 23.85
N ASN A 300 -6.82 -17.55 22.57
CA ASN A 300 -5.66 -18.15 21.95
C ASN A 300 -4.58 -17.15 21.54
N LEU A 301 -4.81 -15.86 21.78
CA LEU A 301 -3.80 -14.81 21.72
C LEU A 301 -2.95 -14.86 22.99
N ASP A 302 -2.15 -15.91 23.13
CA ASP A 302 -1.02 -15.87 24.04
C ASP A 302 -0.07 -14.80 23.48
N LEU A 303 0.01 -13.64 24.13
CA LEU A 303 0.85 -12.50 23.75
C LEU A 303 2.35 -12.87 23.62
N ALA A 304 2.73 -14.01 24.17
CA ALA A 304 4.09 -14.59 24.05
C ALA A 304 4.29 -15.41 22.75
N ALA A 305 3.20 -15.87 22.15
CA ALA A 305 3.23 -16.56 20.87
C ALA A 305 2.34 -15.76 19.92
N SER A 306 2.79 -14.56 19.56
CA SER A 306 2.14 -13.76 18.53
C SER A 306 2.08 -14.63 17.27
N LYS A 307 0.98 -15.35 17.13
CA LYS A 307 0.54 -15.86 15.83
C LYS A 307 0.08 -14.64 15.05
N THR A 308 1.08 -13.81 14.80
CA THR A 308 0.95 -12.68 13.93
C THR A 308 0.50 -13.25 12.58
N HIS A 309 -0.27 -12.49 11.90
CA HIS A 309 -0.55 -12.55 10.47
C HIS A 309 0.59 -13.15 9.61
N ASP A 310 1.84 -13.11 10.08
CA ASP A 310 3.01 -13.74 9.50
C ASP A 310 2.90 -15.27 9.34
N GLU A 311 2.16 -15.97 10.17
CA GLU A 311 1.99 -17.41 9.99
C GLU A 311 1.18 -17.76 8.74
N PHE A 312 0.31 -16.85 8.28
CA PHE A 312 -0.37 -17.01 6.99
C PHE A 312 0.51 -16.58 5.80
N SER A 313 1.47 -15.70 6.00
CA SER A 313 2.27 -15.11 4.92
C SER A 313 3.65 -15.73 4.75
N THR A 314 4.27 -16.28 5.79
CA THR A 314 5.70 -16.68 5.75
C THR A 314 5.94 -18.11 5.33
N GLN A 315 4.95 -18.99 5.32
CA GLN A 315 5.17 -20.40 5.00
C GLN A 315 4.72 -20.85 3.60
N GLY A 316 4.35 -19.94 2.72
CA GLY A 316 4.02 -20.28 1.33
C GLY A 316 2.83 -21.23 1.15
N ALA A 317 2.31 -21.80 2.22
CA ALA A 317 1.07 -22.55 2.26
C ALA A 317 0.31 -22.15 3.52
N PRO A 318 -0.96 -21.74 3.42
CA PRO A 318 -1.77 -21.52 4.60
C PRO A 318 -1.74 -22.79 5.44
N LYS A 319 -1.34 -22.66 6.70
CA LYS A 319 -1.54 -23.77 7.64
C LYS A 319 -3.04 -24.02 7.71
N LEU A 320 -3.43 -25.21 7.33
CA LEU A 320 -4.74 -25.74 7.70
C LEU A 320 -4.85 -25.58 9.22
N LEU A 321 -5.79 -24.77 9.65
CA LEU A 321 -6.22 -24.76 11.04
C LEU A 321 -6.86 -26.13 11.27
N ALA A 322 -6.04 -27.08 11.75
CA ALA A 322 -6.55 -28.33 12.26
C ALA A 322 -7.36 -27.96 13.52
N GLY A 323 -8.67 -27.92 13.39
CA GLY A 323 -9.55 -27.96 14.54
C GLY A 323 -9.12 -29.13 15.42
N ALA A 324 -9.17 -28.97 16.73
CA ALA A 324 -8.76 -29.99 17.71
C ALA A 324 -9.44 -31.33 17.38
N GLY A 325 -8.72 -32.22 16.71
CA GLY A 325 -9.20 -33.55 16.32
C GLY A 325 -9.60 -33.78 14.86
N GLY A 326 -9.43 -32.78 13.99
CA GLY A 326 -9.84 -32.87 12.59
C GLY A 326 -8.78 -33.43 11.65
N THR A 327 -9.15 -34.34 10.78
CA THR A 327 -8.46 -34.67 9.54
C THR A 327 -8.25 -33.38 8.74
N ALA A 328 -7.01 -33.14 8.26
CA ALA A 328 -6.70 -32.05 7.35
C ALA A 328 -7.68 -32.11 6.16
N THR A 329 -8.67 -31.26 6.16
CA THR A 329 -9.53 -31.08 5.01
C THR A 329 -8.75 -30.33 3.94
N ALA A 330 -8.87 -30.77 2.71
CA ALA A 330 -8.24 -30.12 1.56
C ALA A 330 -8.52 -28.61 1.58
N PHE A 331 -7.63 -27.84 0.95
CA PHE A 331 -7.81 -26.40 0.68
C PHE A 331 -9.13 -26.17 -0.05
N ASP A 332 -10.21 -26.09 0.70
CA ASP A 332 -11.50 -25.80 0.14
C ASP A 332 -11.62 -24.31 -0.16
N GLU A 333 -12.43 -24.01 -1.15
CA GLU A 333 -12.75 -22.65 -1.56
C GLU A 333 -13.25 -21.77 -0.39
N GLU A 334 -13.57 -22.36 0.74
CA GLU A 334 -14.01 -21.72 2.00
C GLU A 334 -12.96 -20.81 2.62
N THR A 335 -11.66 -21.11 2.43
CA THR A 335 -10.56 -20.30 2.97
C THR A 335 -10.30 -19.01 2.21
N VAL A 336 -10.99 -18.75 1.13
CA VAL A 336 -10.77 -17.57 0.27
C VAL A 336 -11.61 -16.36 0.69
N GLY A 337 -12.47 -16.54 1.66
CA GLY A 337 -13.35 -15.47 2.18
C GLY A 337 -14.81 -15.60 1.74
N PRO A 338 -15.66 -14.62 2.05
CA PRO A 338 -17.11 -14.73 2.01
C PRO A 338 -17.72 -14.57 0.61
N LEU A 339 -16.94 -14.27 -0.42
CA LEU A 339 -17.43 -14.09 -1.78
C LEU A 339 -17.29 -15.37 -2.60
N ASP A 340 -18.28 -15.68 -3.42
CA ASP A 340 -18.29 -16.85 -4.32
C ASP A 340 -17.78 -16.49 -5.71
N THR A 341 -18.48 -15.58 -6.40
CA THR A 341 -18.13 -15.20 -7.76
C THR A 341 -18.17 -13.68 -7.95
N VAL A 342 -17.36 -13.20 -8.88
CA VAL A 342 -17.28 -11.79 -9.26
C VAL A 342 -17.23 -11.68 -10.78
N LYS A 343 -17.94 -10.68 -11.32
CA LYS A 343 -17.97 -10.34 -12.73
C LYS A 343 -17.95 -8.82 -12.90
N LEU A 344 -17.08 -8.33 -13.76
CA LEU A 344 -16.99 -6.91 -14.10
C LEU A 344 -17.64 -6.65 -15.46
N VAL A 345 -18.57 -5.71 -15.48
CA VAL A 345 -19.30 -5.28 -16.68
C VAL A 345 -19.02 -3.81 -16.95
N LEU A 346 -18.52 -3.48 -18.13
CA LEU A 346 -18.22 -2.13 -18.57
C LEU A 346 -19.06 -1.80 -19.81
N ASN A 347 -19.89 -0.76 -19.70
CA ASN A 347 -20.83 -0.35 -20.77
C ASN A 347 -21.67 -1.50 -21.34
N GLY A 348 -22.12 -2.41 -20.46
CA GLY A 348 -22.92 -3.56 -20.84
C GLY A 348 -22.15 -4.76 -21.42
N GLN A 349 -20.84 -4.66 -21.54
CA GLN A 349 -19.97 -5.76 -21.99
C GLN A 349 -19.21 -6.37 -20.83
N ASP A 350 -19.17 -7.68 -20.78
CA ASP A 350 -18.38 -8.41 -19.78
C ASP A 350 -16.90 -8.20 -20.03
N ARG A 351 -16.19 -7.59 -19.07
CA ARG A 351 -14.72 -7.46 -19.12
C ARG A 351 -14.06 -8.83 -19.06
N PHE A 352 -14.65 -9.73 -18.26
CA PHE A 352 -14.31 -11.14 -18.15
C PHE A 352 -15.56 -11.93 -17.75
N LYS A 353 -15.58 -13.22 -18.08
CA LYS A 353 -16.62 -14.13 -17.61
C LYS A 353 -16.62 -14.19 -16.09
N GLU A 354 -17.76 -14.53 -15.50
CA GLU A 354 -17.87 -14.76 -14.07
C GLU A 354 -16.76 -15.70 -13.57
N GLN A 355 -15.98 -15.20 -12.61
CA GLN A 355 -14.82 -15.89 -12.04
C GLN A 355 -15.05 -16.15 -10.54
N LYS A 356 -14.48 -17.22 -10.04
CA LYS A 356 -14.45 -17.52 -8.61
C LYS A 356 -13.61 -16.50 -7.85
N SER A 357 -14.00 -16.20 -6.62
CA SER A 357 -13.30 -15.24 -5.75
C SER A 357 -11.83 -15.60 -5.52
N LYS A 358 -11.48 -16.87 -5.56
CA LYS A 358 -10.10 -17.38 -5.49
C LYS A 358 -9.18 -16.78 -6.55
N TYR A 359 -9.69 -16.52 -7.75
CA TYR A 359 -8.93 -15.86 -8.80
C TYR A 359 -8.47 -14.46 -8.37
N PHE A 360 -9.36 -13.69 -7.74
CA PHE A 360 -9.08 -12.32 -7.32
C PHE A 360 -8.24 -12.22 -6.05
N ASN A 361 -8.32 -13.20 -5.17
CA ASN A 361 -7.50 -13.24 -3.96
C ASN A 361 -6.09 -13.78 -4.23
N GLN A 362 -5.96 -14.87 -4.98
CA GLN A 362 -4.69 -15.60 -5.11
C GLN A 362 -4.00 -15.34 -6.46
N VAL A 363 -4.69 -15.50 -7.58
CA VAL A 363 -4.05 -15.39 -8.91
C VAL A 363 -3.68 -13.95 -9.22
N GLN A 364 -4.57 -12.99 -8.99
CA GLN A 364 -4.30 -11.58 -9.21
C GLN A 364 -3.18 -11.08 -8.30
N SER A 365 -3.18 -11.46 -7.04
CA SER A 365 -2.11 -11.10 -6.11
C SER A 365 -0.77 -11.70 -6.50
N TYR A 366 -0.73 -12.98 -6.89
CA TYR A 366 0.49 -13.62 -7.38
C TYR A 366 1.07 -12.94 -8.62
N GLN A 367 0.21 -12.48 -9.55
CA GLN A 367 0.66 -11.87 -10.81
C GLN A 367 1.07 -10.40 -10.67
N HIS A 368 0.44 -9.65 -9.76
CA HIS A 368 0.52 -8.20 -9.77
C HIS A 368 1.03 -7.59 -8.45
N HIS A 369 1.01 -8.34 -7.35
CA HIS A 369 1.36 -7.83 -6.02
C HIS A 369 2.55 -8.56 -5.41
N SER A 370 3.30 -7.86 -4.57
CA SER A 370 4.39 -8.43 -3.78
C SER A 370 3.91 -9.05 -2.47
N GLY A 371 2.74 -8.61 -2.00
CA GLY A 371 2.10 -9.13 -0.79
C GLY A 371 1.27 -10.39 -1.03
N SER A 372 1.00 -11.11 0.05
CA SER A 372 0.04 -12.22 0.08
C SER A 372 -1.13 -11.79 0.95
N PRO A 373 -2.30 -11.48 0.36
CA PRO A 373 -3.43 -10.98 1.10
C PRO A 373 -4.11 -12.07 1.93
N MET A 374 -4.70 -11.66 3.06
CA MET A 374 -5.61 -12.49 3.85
C MET A 374 -6.80 -12.97 3.01
N PRO A 375 -7.44 -14.09 3.41
CA PRO A 375 -8.76 -14.45 2.88
C PRO A 375 -9.75 -13.29 2.98
N GLY A 376 -10.56 -13.07 1.93
CA GLY A 376 -11.57 -12.01 1.90
C GLY A 376 -11.09 -10.64 1.40
N ILE A 377 -9.83 -10.52 1.04
CA ILE A 377 -9.27 -9.38 0.32
C ILE A 377 -9.09 -9.77 -1.14
N TYR A 378 -9.56 -8.93 -2.03
CA TYR A 378 -9.57 -9.21 -3.45
C TYR A 378 -9.07 -8.01 -4.25
N SER A 379 -8.37 -8.28 -5.33
CA SER A 379 -7.87 -7.25 -6.24
C SER A 379 -8.10 -7.63 -7.70
N TYR A 380 -8.19 -6.62 -8.55
CA TYR A 380 -8.17 -6.75 -10.00
C TYR A 380 -7.38 -5.62 -10.62
N SER A 381 -6.28 -5.96 -11.29
CA SER A 381 -5.39 -4.98 -11.90
C SER A 381 -5.67 -4.80 -13.40
N PHE A 382 -5.74 -3.52 -13.83
CA PHE A 382 -5.70 -3.12 -15.25
C PHE A 382 -4.27 -2.87 -15.71
N ALA A 383 -3.34 -2.70 -14.75
CA ALA A 383 -1.92 -2.50 -14.99
C ALA A 383 -1.16 -3.82 -14.97
N LEU A 384 -0.02 -3.88 -15.63
CA LEU A 384 0.88 -5.03 -15.56
C LEU A 384 1.58 -5.09 -14.20
N LYS A 385 1.98 -3.93 -13.66
CA LYS A 385 2.68 -3.79 -12.39
C LYS A 385 2.10 -2.58 -11.62
N PRO A 386 1.03 -2.79 -10.85
CA PRO A 386 0.35 -1.69 -10.17
C PRO A 386 1.16 -1.09 -9.00
N GLU A 387 2.17 -1.80 -8.50
CA GLU A 387 3.01 -1.32 -7.40
C GLU A 387 4.10 -0.35 -7.85
N GLU A 388 4.53 -0.45 -9.11
CA GLU A 388 5.54 0.45 -9.65
C GLU A 388 4.96 1.85 -9.89
N HIS A 389 5.76 2.88 -9.59
CA HIS A 389 5.36 4.27 -9.85
C HIS A 389 5.21 4.57 -11.35
N GLN A 390 6.01 3.91 -12.20
CA GLN A 390 5.89 4.02 -13.64
C GLN A 390 4.57 3.41 -14.11
N PRO A 391 3.66 4.16 -14.76
CA PRO A 391 2.41 3.62 -15.26
C PRO A 391 2.63 2.47 -16.25
N THR A 392 1.92 1.37 -16.05
CA THR A 392 2.01 0.16 -16.89
C THR A 392 0.67 -0.29 -17.46
N GLY A 393 -0.33 0.57 -17.39
CA GLY A 393 -1.67 0.35 -17.91
C GLY A 393 -2.75 0.88 -16.99
N THR A 394 -3.86 1.30 -17.55
CA THR A 394 -5.01 1.85 -16.82
C THR A 394 -6.30 1.63 -17.59
N CYS A 395 -7.42 1.73 -16.88
CA CYS A 395 -8.76 1.83 -17.44
C CYS A 395 -9.35 3.20 -17.05
N ASN A 396 -9.67 4.03 -18.02
CA ASN A 396 -10.21 5.37 -17.74
C ASN A 396 -11.71 5.32 -17.47
N PHE A 397 -12.08 5.37 -16.19
CA PHE A 397 -13.47 5.34 -15.76
C PHE A 397 -14.25 6.60 -16.09
N SER A 398 -13.59 7.74 -16.30
CA SER A 398 -14.27 8.97 -16.77
C SER A 398 -14.84 8.84 -18.20
N ARG A 399 -14.46 7.81 -18.94
CA ARG A 399 -14.93 7.52 -20.30
C ARG A 399 -15.91 6.35 -20.36
N ILE A 400 -16.26 5.78 -19.21
CA ILE A 400 -17.16 4.65 -19.08
C ILE A 400 -18.43 5.13 -18.39
N ASP A 401 -19.55 5.17 -19.11
CA ASP A 401 -20.81 5.68 -18.58
C ASP A 401 -21.44 4.73 -17.56
N ASN A 402 -21.27 3.43 -17.75
CA ASN A 402 -21.84 2.41 -16.89
C ASN A 402 -20.80 1.32 -16.58
N ALA A 403 -20.24 1.40 -15.39
CA ALA A 403 -19.37 0.37 -14.83
C ALA A 403 -20.06 -0.29 -13.65
N GLN A 404 -20.13 -1.61 -13.67
CA GLN A 404 -20.79 -2.40 -12.63
C GLN A 404 -19.97 -3.65 -12.31
N VAL A 405 -19.97 -4.02 -11.04
CA VAL A 405 -19.49 -5.32 -10.59
C VAL A 405 -20.66 -6.13 -10.07
N ALA A 406 -20.86 -7.31 -10.62
CA ALA A 406 -21.80 -8.28 -10.08
C ALA A 406 -21.05 -9.21 -9.13
N ILE A 407 -21.41 -9.17 -7.86
CA ILE A 407 -20.76 -9.94 -6.79
C ILE A 407 -21.79 -10.88 -6.18
N LYS A 408 -21.44 -12.14 -6.09
CA LYS A 408 -22.22 -13.15 -5.39
C LYS A 408 -21.56 -13.49 -4.06
N ALA A 409 -22.30 -13.32 -2.97
CA ALA A 409 -21.87 -13.75 -1.66
C ALA A 409 -22.14 -15.25 -1.47
N LYS A 410 -21.29 -15.93 -0.69
CA LYS A 410 -21.50 -17.30 -0.24
C LYS A 410 -22.69 -17.37 0.71
N ASN A 411 -23.10 -18.59 1.04
CA ASN A 411 -24.06 -18.80 2.12
C ASN A 411 -23.36 -18.55 3.46
N GLN A 412 -23.81 -17.55 4.18
CA GLN A 412 -23.23 -17.09 5.45
C GLN A 412 -24.33 -16.74 6.44
N THR A 413 -23.98 -16.60 7.70
CA THR A 413 -24.96 -16.38 8.78
C THR A 413 -25.44 -14.94 8.89
N THR A 414 -24.61 -13.97 8.44
CA THR A 414 -24.85 -12.53 8.59
C THR A 414 -24.72 -11.80 7.25
N ASN A 415 -25.34 -10.65 7.13
CA ASN A 415 -25.07 -9.74 6.00
C ASN A 415 -23.69 -9.11 6.15
N LEU A 416 -23.04 -8.91 5.01
CA LEU A 416 -21.72 -8.31 4.93
C LEU A 416 -21.78 -6.88 4.39
N THR A 417 -20.83 -6.10 4.78
CA THR A 417 -20.56 -4.78 4.22
C THR A 417 -19.39 -4.89 3.22
N LEU A 418 -19.69 -4.65 1.95
CA LEU A 418 -18.70 -4.57 0.88
C LEU A 418 -18.09 -3.17 0.84
N ASN A 419 -16.78 -3.10 0.83
CA ASN A 419 -16.04 -1.86 0.57
C ASN A 419 -15.18 -2.04 -0.68
N MET A 420 -15.37 -1.17 -1.66
CA MET A 420 -14.61 -1.16 -2.91
C MET A 420 -13.81 0.12 -3.04
N PHE A 421 -12.54 -0.04 -3.39
CA PHE A 421 -11.59 1.05 -3.61
C PHE A 421 -11.05 0.98 -5.02
N ALA A 422 -10.84 2.14 -5.63
CA ALA A 422 -10.13 2.27 -6.88
C ALA A 422 -8.88 3.11 -6.68
N VAL A 423 -7.75 2.63 -7.17
CA VAL A 423 -6.50 3.40 -7.19
C VAL A 423 -6.33 3.97 -8.59
N ASN A 424 -6.32 5.29 -8.70
CA ASN A 424 -6.23 6.01 -9.96
C ASN A 424 -5.03 6.94 -10.01
N TYR A 425 -4.70 7.37 -11.22
CA TYR A 425 -3.73 8.43 -11.44
C TYR A 425 -4.41 9.80 -11.60
N ASN A 426 -3.74 10.83 -11.12
CA ASN A 426 -4.06 12.23 -11.38
C ASN A 426 -2.76 13.03 -11.49
N VAL A 427 -2.84 14.29 -11.86
CA VAL A 427 -1.69 15.18 -11.97
C VAL A 427 -1.84 16.34 -10.97
N LEU A 428 -0.87 16.44 -10.07
CA LEU A 428 -0.72 17.61 -9.19
C LEU A 428 0.21 18.62 -9.88
N ARG A 429 -0.33 19.80 -10.16
CA ARG A 429 0.45 20.90 -10.74
C ARG A 429 0.74 21.93 -9.68
N ILE A 430 2.01 22.34 -9.58
CA ILE A 430 2.47 23.40 -8.69
C ILE A 430 3.12 24.46 -9.57
N GLN A 431 2.50 25.64 -9.62
CA GLN A 431 2.98 26.75 -10.44
C GLN A 431 2.72 28.09 -9.75
N SER A 432 3.69 28.99 -9.81
CA SER A 432 3.56 30.36 -9.24
C SER A 432 3.18 30.37 -7.76
N GLY A 433 3.69 29.44 -6.97
CA GLY A 433 3.40 29.36 -5.54
C GLY A 433 2.07 28.67 -5.16
N MET A 434 1.29 28.24 -6.14
CA MET A 434 0.00 27.58 -5.96
C MET A 434 0.05 26.13 -6.42
N GLY A 435 -0.53 25.24 -5.64
CA GLY A 435 -0.69 23.83 -5.98
C GLY A 435 -2.16 23.48 -6.18
N GLY A 436 -2.45 22.62 -7.12
CA GLY A 436 -3.81 22.13 -7.36
C GLY A 436 -3.83 20.93 -8.30
N LEU A 437 -4.93 20.19 -8.30
CA LEU A 437 -5.15 19.09 -9.22
C LEU A 437 -5.41 19.63 -10.63
N ALA A 438 -4.75 19.05 -11.63
CA ALA A 438 -4.98 19.38 -13.03
C ALA A 438 -6.37 18.91 -13.50
N PHE A 439 -6.85 17.82 -12.92
CA PHE A 439 -8.17 17.25 -13.18
C PHE A 439 -8.94 17.18 -11.87
N SER A 440 -10.05 17.92 -11.77
CA SER A 440 -10.93 17.88 -10.60
C SER A 440 -11.77 16.61 -10.59
N ASN A 441 -12.06 16.13 -9.40
CA ASN A 441 -12.97 15.01 -9.16
C ASN A 441 -14.43 15.45 -9.29
#